data_a6bac62c802f7c16451ed5df929ab07d
#
_entry.id   a6bac62c802f7c16451ed5df929ab07d
#
_cell.length_a   1.000
_cell.length_b   1.000
_cell.length_c   1.000
_cell.angle_alpha   90.00
_cell.angle_beta   90.00
_cell.angle_gamma   90.00
#
_symmetry.space_group_name_H-M   'P 1'
#
loop_
_entity.id
_entity.type
_entity.pdbx_description
1 polymer ?
#
loop_
_entity_poly.entity_id
_entity_poly.type
_entity_poly.pdbx_seq_one_letter_code
_entity_poly.pdbx_strand_id
1 'polypeptide(L)'
;QSQFPEVLAELETQHARLAELQALFAAASEEDFEDADDTGVLPADEVKTLKDELKEANAEWKAQLKTLKGAVGDLFSEIKVAGRLPKGTDKAHHCSDGFTAKEAQFANGQRVLDLAASVGHASTFASVIETAMAAGQQAKATAERIEAKLATHKALEDEAKTLKAAIKSTEAKKDELVEQARLKISKDEARQVIVERLGKLLFESYRQ
;
A
#
# COMPACT_ATOMS: atom_id res chain seq x y z
N GLN A 1 40.89 5.81 8.23
CA GLN A 1 40.31 6.86 9.14
C GLN A 1 39.11 7.57 8.58
N SER A 2 38.89 7.64 7.24
CA SER A 2 37.76 8.35 6.65
C SER A 2 36.42 7.61 6.74
N GLN A 3 36.39 6.30 6.84
CA GLN A 3 35.13 5.50 6.82
C GLN A 3 34.40 5.48 8.18
N PHE A 4 35.07 5.64 9.29
CA PHE A 4 34.45 5.56 10.62
C PHE A 4 33.45 6.67 10.91
N PRO A 5 33.72 7.96 10.60
CA PRO A 5 32.74 9.03 10.73
C PRO A 5 31.50 8.82 9.86
N GLU A 6 31.68 8.29 8.64
CA GLU A 6 30.57 8.01 7.72
C GLU A 6 29.63 6.92 8.27
N VAL A 7 30.21 5.83 8.81
CA VAL A 7 29.45 4.75 9.45
C VAL A 7 28.69 5.23 10.68
N LEU A 8 29.27 6.14 11.48
CA LEU A 8 28.58 6.72 12.63
C LEU A 8 27.42 7.64 12.20
N ALA A 9 27.63 8.50 11.21
CA ALA A 9 26.59 9.38 10.68
C ALA A 9 25.43 8.57 10.06
N GLU A 10 25.75 7.48 9.36
CA GLU A 10 24.76 6.53 8.83
C GLU A 10 23.94 5.90 9.96
N LEU A 11 24.58 5.42 11.04
CA LEU A 11 23.90 4.87 12.20
C LEU A 11 22.97 5.89 12.88
N GLU A 12 23.46 7.13 13.08
CA GLU A 12 22.66 8.20 13.68
C GLU A 12 21.40 8.46 12.83
N THR A 13 21.53 8.55 11.51
CA THR A 13 20.43 8.77 10.59
C THR A 13 19.43 7.60 10.62
N GLN A 14 19.92 6.36 10.60
CA GLN A 14 19.09 5.16 10.66
C GLN A 14 18.33 5.06 12.00
N HIS A 15 19.01 5.33 13.12
CA HIS A 15 18.37 5.34 14.45
C HIS A 15 17.34 6.44 14.59
N ALA A 16 17.63 7.66 14.13
CA ALA A 16 16.68 8.77 14.15
C ALA A 16 15.41 8.42 13.40
N ARG A 17 15.55 7.92 12.17
CA ARG A 17 14.40 7.52 11.36
C ARG A 17 13.60 6.36 11.97
N LEU A 18 14.29 5.36 12.53
CA LEU A 18 13.61 4.26 13.22
C LEU A 18 12.85 4.76 14.46
N ALA A 19 13.41 5.70 15.22
CA ALA A 19 12.76 6.30 16.39
C ALA A 19 11.50 7.10 15.99
N GLU A 20 11.54 7.86 14.89
CA GLU A 20 10.37 8.53 14.34
C GLU A 20 9.25 7.54 14.00
N LEU A 21 9.57 6.48 13.26
CA LEU A 21 8.58 5.45 12.91
C LEU A 21 8.02 4.75 14.15
N GLN A 22 8.87 4.44 15.13
CA GLN A 22 8.41 3.83 16.38
C GLN A 22 7.50 4.76 17.17
N ALA A 23 7.78 6.06 17.20
CA ALA A 23 6.91 7.05 17.83
C ALA A 23 5.55 7.13 17.12
N LEU A 24 5.52 7.12 15.78
CA LEU A 24 4.27 7.09 15.01
C LEU A 24 3.44 5.83 15.29
N PHE A 25 4.07 4.65 15.31
CA PHE A 25 3.38 3.39 15.65
C PHE A 25 2.92 3.33 17.10
N ALA A 26 3.65 3.94 18.04
CA ALA A 26 3.24 4.04 19.43
C ALA A 26 2.04 4.97 19.59
N ALA A 27 2.07 6.16 18.97
CA ALA A 27 0.95 7.09 18.95
C ALA A 27 -0.32 6.45 18.36
N ALA A 28 -0.19 5.72 17.25
CA ALA A 28 -1.31 5.02 16.62
C ALA A 28 -1.93 3.90 17.49
N SER A 29 -1.28 3.50 18.58
CA SER A 29 -1.84 2.53 19.54
C SER A 29 -2.60 3.18 20.70
N GLU A 30 -2.64 4.51 20.79
CA GLU A 30 -3.40 5.27 21.79
C GLU A 30 -4.88 5.38 21.37
N GLU A 31 -5.82 5.38 22.34
CA GLU A 31 -7.27 5.34 22.07
C GLU A 31 -7.80 6.58 21.31
N ASP A 32 -7.10 7.72 21.37
CA ASP A 32 -7.51 8.99 20.77
C ASP A 32 -6.68 9.39 19.52
N PHE A 33 -6.16 8.40 18.77
CA PHE A 33 -5.33 8.71 17.59
C PHE A 33 -6.18 9.19 16.41
N GLU A 34 -6.25 10.52 16.22
CA GLU A 34 -7.01 11.18 15.15
C GLU A 34 -6.20 11.39 13.85
N ASP A 35 -4.87 11.29 13.90
CA ASP A 35 -3.97 11.67 12.79
C ASP A 35 -3.59 10.51 11.83
N ALA A 36 -4.39 9.43 11.78
CA ALA A 36 -4.10 8.26 10.95
C ALA A 36 -3.98 8.59 9.45
N ASP A 37 -4.81 9.50 8.94
CA ASP A 37 -4.81 9.90 7.53
C ASP A 37 -3.58 10.73 7.16
N ASP A 38 -3.05 11.54 8.08
CA ASP A 38 -1.89 12.41 7.84
C ASP A 38 -0.56 11.65 7.97
N THR A 39 -0.49 10.69 8.89
CA THR A 39 0.74 9.91 9.15
C THR A 39 0.88 8.67 8.29
N GLY A 40 -0.23 8.14 7.79
CA GLY A 40 -0.30 6.87 7.07
C GLY A 40 -0.10 5.62 7.95
N VAL A 41 0.03 5.80 9.27
CA VAL A 41 0.06 4.70 10.25
C VAL A 41 -1.35 4.49 10.78
N LEU A 42 -1.82 3.26 10.75
CA LEU A 42 -3.17 2.89 11.17
C LEU A 42 -3.12 2.12 12.50
N PRO A 43 -4.09 2.33 13.41
CA PRO A 43 -4.31 1.47 14.57
C PRO A 43 -4.57 0.02 14.17
N ALA A 44 -4.21 -0.94 15.02
CA ALA A 44 -4.32 -2.36 14.69
C ALA A 44 -5.76 -2.84 14.48
N ASP A 45 -6.71 -2.27 15.20
CA ASP A 45 -8.15 -2.51 15.06
C ASP A 45 -8.69 -1.91 13.77
N GLU A 46 -8.23 -0.70 13.38
CA GLU A 46 -8.58 -0.08 12.09
C GLU A 46 -8.04 -0.89 10.91
N VAL A 47 -6.78 -1.37 11.00
CA VAL A 47 -6.21 -2.28 9.97
C VAL A 47 -7.08 -3.53 9.80
N LYS A 48 -7.61 -4.08 10.89
CA LYS A 48 -8.50 -5.24 10.83
C LYS A 48 -9.83 -4.88 10.18
N THR A 49 -10.44 -3.80 10.62
CA THR A 49 -11.72 -3.29 10.07
C THR A 49 -11.59 -3.01 8.57
N LEU A 50 -10.55 -2.29 8.14
CA LEU A 50 -10.30 -2.00 6.74
C LEU A 50 -10.08 -3.26 5.90
N LYS A 51 -9.45 -4.30 6.46
CA LYS A 51 -9.31 -5.59 5.75
C LYS A 51 -10.65 -6.30 5.55
N ASP A 52 -11.54 -6.23 6.53
CA ASP A 52 -12.88 -6.81 6.42
C ASP A 52 -13.75 -5.99 5.44
N GLU A 53 -13.72 -4.66 5.52
CA GLU A 53 -14.37 -3.77 4.54
C GLU A 53 -13.85 -3.97 3.12
N LEU A 54 -12.54 -4.16 2.94
CA LEU A 54 -11.94 -4.47 1.62
C LEU A 54 -12.47 -5.78 1.07
N LYS A 55 -12.63 -6.79 1.91
CA LYS A 55 -13.20 -8.07 1.52
C LYS A 55 -14.66 -7.93 1.09
N GLU A 56 -15.45 -7.15 1.82
CA GLU A 56 -16.84 -6.86 1.49
C GLU A 56 -16.95 -6.07 0.18
N ALA A 57 -16.18 -4.98 0.03
CA ALA A 57 -16.16 -4.18 -1.20
C ALA A 57 -15.75 -5.02 -2.43
N ASN A 58 -14.76 -5.90 -2.29
CA ASN A 58 -14.36 -6.82 -3.35
C ASN A 58 -15.43 -7.89 -3.65
N ALA A 59 -16.18 -8.35 -2.65
CA ALA A 59 -17.28 -9.28 -2.85
C ALA A 59 -18.44 -8.61 -3.59
N GLU A 60 -18.80 -7.38 -3.19
CA GLU A 60 -19.83 -6.57 -3.84
C GLU A 60 -19.44 -6.28 -5.29
N TRP A 61 -18.22 -5.83 -5.54
CA TRP A 61 -17.75 -5.63 -6.92
C TRP A 61 -17.90 -6.88 -7.79
N LYS A 62 -17.51 -8.06 -7.27
CA LYS A 62 -17.69 -9.32 -8.01
C LYS A 62 -19.16 -9.67 -8.25
N ALA A 63 -20.02 -9.41 -7.28
CA ALA A 63 -21.47 -9.63 -7.40
C ALA A 63 -22.08 -8.74 -8.51
N GLN A 64 -21.73 -7.45 -8.50
CA GLN A 64 -22.20 -6.49 -9.50
C GLN A 64 -21.68 -6.83 -10.91
N LEU A 65 -20.43 -7.28 -11.05
CA LEU A 65 -19.90 -7.76 -12.33
C LEU A 65 -20.65 -8.99 -12.85
N LYS A 66 -21.07 -9.89 -11.97
CA LYS A 66 -21.87 -11.06 -12.35
C LYS A 66 -23.26 -10.64 -12.83
N THR A 67 -23.93 -9.73 -12.09
CA THR A 67 -25.22 -9.16 -12.46
C THR A 67 -25.14 -8.46 -13.81
N LEU A 68 -24.15 -7.59 -13.97
CA LEU A 68 -23.89 -6.85 -15.20
C LEU A 68 -23.71 -7.79 -16.41
N LYS A 69 -22.90 -8.82 -16.25
CA LYS A 69 -22.68 -9.83 -17.31
C LYS A 69 -23.98 -10.52 -17.75
N GLY A 70 -24.84 -10.88 -16.79
CA GLY A 70 -26.14 -11.47 -17.06
C GLY A 70 -27.04 -10.49 -17.81
N ALA A 71 -27.27 -9.32 -17.25
CA ALA A 71 -28.19 -8.30 -17.79
C ALA A 71 -27.77 -7.82 -19.20
N VAL A 72 -26.45 -7.67 -19.45
CA VAL A 72 -25.92 -7.36 -20.81
C VAL A 72 -26.27 -8.45 -21.81
N GLY A 73 -26.14 -9.73 -21.43
CA GLY A 73 -26.51 -10.85 -22.27
C GLY A 73 -28.00 -10.91 -22.57
N ASP A 74 -28.81 -10.64 -21.56
CA ASP A 74 -30.26 -10.67 -21.65
C ASP A 74 -30.80 -9.52 -22.52
N LEU A 75 -30.33 -8.27 -22.29
CA LEU A 75 -30.71 -7.13 -23.10
C LEU A 75 -30.32 -7.31 -24.59
N PHE A 76 -29.10 -7.81 -24.84
CA PHE A 76 -28.69 -8.10 -26.23
C PHE A 76 -29.62 -9.13 -26.88
N SER A 77 -30.00 -10.17 -26.13
CA SER A 77 -30.90 -11.22 -26.60
C SER A 77 -32.30 -10.70 -26.90
N GLU A 78 -32.84 -9.80 -26.06
CA GLU A 78 -34.13 -9.14 -26.30
C GLU A 78 -34.12 -8.31 -27.60
N ILE A 79 -33.08 -7.49 -27.82
CA ILE A 79 -32.90 -6.68 -29.04
C ILE A 79 -32.88 -7.59 -30.27
N LYS A 80 -32.16 -8.72 -30.18
CA LYS A 80 -32.06 -9.71 -31.24
C LYS A 80 -33.41 -10.36 -31.56
N VAL A 81 -34.12 -10.83 -30.53
CA VAL A 81 -35.44 -11.46 -30.67
C VAL A 81 -36.47 -10.49 -31.22
N ALA A 82 -36.40 -9.22 -30.83
CA ALA A 82 -37.26 -8.16 -31.36
C ALA A 82 -36.97 -7.82 -32.83
N GLY A 83 -35.98 -8.44 -33.44
CA GLY A 83 -35.60 -8.19 -34.87
C GLY A 83 -35.00 -6.80 -35.11
N ARG A 84 -34.60 -6.10 -34.04
CA ARG A 84 -34.07 -4.72 -34.11
C ARG A 84 -32.56 -4.67 -34.26
N LEU A 85 -31.88 -5.79 -34.26
CA LEU A 85 -30.42 -5.84 -34.41
C LEU A 85 -30.01 -5.39 -35.83
N PRO A 86 -29.11 -4.40 -35.98
CA PRO A 86 -28.60 -3.99 -37.29
C PRO A 86 -27.97 -5.17 -38.03
N LYS A 87 -28.14 -5.20 -39.37
CA LYS A 87 -27.57 -6.26 -40.19
C LYS A 87 -26.06 -6.32 -40.04
N GLY A 88 -25.51 -7.53 -39.84
CA GLY A 88 -24.08 -7.75 -39.63
C GLY A 88 -23.58 -7.55 -38.20
N THR A 89 -24.46 -7.20 -37.28
CA THR A 89 -24.12 -7.05 -35.87
C THR A 89 -24.29 -8.40 -35.17
N ASP A 90 -23.25 -8.89 -34.57
CA ASP A 90 -23.29 -10.08 -33.70
C ASP A 90 -22.94 -9.73 -32.25
N LYS A 91 -23.06 -10.69 -31.40
CA LYS A 91 -22.75 -10.53 -29.97
C LYS A 91 -21.31 -10.11 -29.72
N ALA A 92 -20.36 -10.61 -30.52
CA ALA A 92 -18.95 -10.30 -30.43
C ALA A 92 -18.66 -8.83 -30.77
N HIS A 93 -19.48 -8.20 -31.61
CA HIS A 93 -19.34 -6.80 -31.95
C HIS A 93 -19.64 -5.85 -30.79
N HIS A 94 -20.60 -6.18 -29.95
CA HIS A 94 -21.02 -5.37 -28.79
C HIS A 94 -20.47 -5.88 -27.46
N CYS A 95 -20.10 -7.15 -27.40
CA CYS A 95 -19.62 -7.84 -26.21
C CYS A 95 -18.26 -8.49 -26.48
N SER A 96 -17.37 -7.79 -27.21
CA SER A 96 -16.03 -8.29 -27.57
C SER A 96 -15.30 -8.79 -26.33
N ASP A 97 -14.52 -9.87 -26.45
CA ASP A 97 -13.61 -10.54 -25.48
C ASP A 97 -13.98 -10.45 -24.01
N GLY A 98 -15.00 -9.74 -23.75
CA GLY A 98 -15.26 -9.05 -22.58
C GLY A 98 -16.20 -9.72 -21.63
N PHE A 99 -16.78 -10.86 -21.94
CA PHE A 99 -17.55 -11.56 -20.91
C PHE A 99 -16.65 -12.22 -19.84
N THR A 100 -15.35 -12.32 -20.12
CA THR A 100 -14.38 -12.93 -19.20
C THR A 100 -13.50 -11.88 -18.49
N ALA A 101 -13.12 -10.80 -19.15
CA ALA A 101 -12.30 -9.74 -18.55
C ALA A 101 -13.16 -8.80 -17.72
N LYS A 102 -12.83 -8.63 -16.44
CA LYS A 102 -13.61 -7.82 -15.49
C LYS A 102 -13.79 -6.36 -15.93
N GLU A 103 -12.74 -5.76 -16.48
CA GLU A 103 -12.74 -4.37 -16.93
C GLU A 103 -13.58 -4.15 -18.20
N ALA A 104 -13.63 -5.14 -19.09
CA ALA A 104 -14.42 -5.06 -20.31
C ALA A 104 -15.94 -5.15 -20.04
N GLN A 105 -16.37 -5.65 -18.90
CA GLN A 105 -17.81 -5.78 -18.59
C GLN A 105 -18.51 -4.44 -18.48
N PHE A 106 -17.87 -3.42 -17.91
CA PHE A 106 -18.42 -2.05 -17.88
C PHE A 106 -18.55 -1.46 -19.29
N ALA A 107 -17.50 -1.62 -20.11
CA ALA A 107 -17.53 -1.17 -21.50
C ALA A 107 -18.63 -1.90 -22.31
N ASN A 108 -18.85 -3.20 -22.08
CA ASN A 108 -19.92 -3.95 -22.69
C ASN A 108 -21.31 -3.49 -22.22
N GLY A 109 -21.46 -3.17 -20.94
CA GLY A 109 -22.65 -2.57 -20.39
C GLY A 109 -23.05 -1.31 -21.15
N GLN A 110 -22.13 -0.37 -21.28
CA GLN A 110 -22.36 0.89 -22.00
C GLN A 110 -22.70 0.63 -23.48
N ARG A 111 -21.91 -0.22 -24.16
CA ARG A 111 -22.15 -0.53 -25.59
C ARG A 111 -23.55 -1.12 -25.85
N VAL A 112 -24.03 -1.99 -24.98
CA VAL A 112 -25.36 -2.59 -25.14
C VAL A 112 -26.47 -1.62 -24.79
N LEU A 113 -26.26 -0.72 -23.83
CA LEU A 113 -27.18 0.42 -23.57
C LEU A 113 -27.26 1.36 -24.77
N ASP A 114 -26.13 1.73 -25.34
CA ASP A 114 -26.08 2.57 -26.54
C ASP A 114 -26.77 1.92 -27.74
N LEU A 115 -26.58 0.59 -27.89
CA LEU A 115 -27.29 -0.18 -28.92
C LEU A 115 -28.81 -0.13 -28.67
N ALA A 116 -29.28 -0.41 -27.47
CA ALA A 116 -30.70 -0.37 -27.13
C ALA A 116 -31.31 1.00 -27.42
N ALA A 117 -30.61 2.08 -27.05
CA ALA A 117 -31.02 3.45 -27.33
C ALA A 117 -31.07 3.73 -28.84
N SER A 118 -30.07 3.31 -29.60
CA SER A 118 -29.99 3.53 -31.06
C SER A 118 -31.12 2.86 -31.85
N VAL A 119 -31.62 1.73 -31.35
CA VAL A 119 -32.71 0.98 -31.98
C VAL A 119 -34.09 1.24 -31.32
N GLY A 120 -34.16 2.16 -30.39
CA GLY A 120 -35.39 2.53 -29.66
C GLY A 120 -35.98 1.35 -28.87
N HIS A 121 -35.14 0.47 -28.31
CA HIS A 121 -35.57 -0.70 -27.52
C HIS A 121 -35.59 -0.37 -26.04
N ALA A 122 -36.77 -0.26 -25.44
CA ALA A 122 -36.94 -0.09 -24.00
C ALA A 122 -36.94 -1.47 -23.32
N SER A 123 -36.13 -1.63 -22.27
CA SER A 123 -36.05 -2.86 -21.50
C SER A 123 -35.77 -2.58 -20.02
N THR A 124 -36.28 -3.45 -19.15
CA THR A 124 -35.97 -3.43 -17.72
C THR A 124 -34.50 -3.79 -17.45
N PHE A 125 -33.86 -4.55 -18.33
CA PHE A 125 -32.44 -4.87 -18.20
C PHE A 125 -31.55 -3.64 -18.34
N ALA A 126 -31.99 -2.58 -19.03
CA ALA A 126 -31.21 -1.34 -19.11
C ALA A 126 -31.01 -0.72 -17.72
N SER A 127 -32.06 -0.61 -16.92
CA SER A 127 -31.94 -0.08 -15.54
C SER A 127 -31.11 -0.99 -14.62
N VAL A 128 -31.15 -2.30 -14.83
CA VAL A 128 -30.31 -3.27 -14.10
C VAL A 128 -28.83 -3.06 -14.45
N ILE A 129 -28.52 -2.86 -15.72
CA ILE A 129 -27.17 -2.58 -16.20
C ILE A 129 -26.63 -1.28 -15.59
N GLU A 130 -27.41 -0.18 -15.66
CA GLU A 130 -27.04 1.13 -15.10
C GLU A 130 -26.78 1.03 -13.60
N THR A 131 -27.67 0.38 -12.86
CA THR A 131 -27.54 0.19 -11.41
C THR A 131 -26.31 -0.66 -11.07
N ALA A 132 -26.09 -1.77 -11.78
CA ALA A 132 -24.94 -2.65 -11.54
C ALA A 132 -23.61 -1.98 -11.91
N MET A 133 -23.61 -1.14 -12.95
CA MET A 133 -22.42 -0.34 -13.31
C MET A 133 -22.10 0.67 -12.21
N ALA A 134 -23.07 1.43 -11.74
CA ALA A 134 -22.88 2.44 -10.69
C ALA A 134 -22.42 1.79 -9.37
N ALA A 135 -23.12 0.75 -8.91
CA ALA A 135 -22.76 0.04 -7.69
C ALA A 135 -21.39 -0.65 -7.78
N GLY A 136 -21.09 -1.26 -8.92
CA GLY A 136 -19.80 -1.90 -9.17
C GLY A 136 -18.63 -0.89 -9.19
N GLN A 137 -18.82 0.28 -9.80
CA GLN A 137 -17.82 1.35 -9.80
C GLN A 137 -17.58 1.89 -8.39
N GLN A 138 -18.64 2.08 -7.62
CA GLN A 138 -18.54 2.53 -6.23
C GLN A 138 -17.79 1.51 -5.36
N ALA A 139 -18.14 0.24 -5.47
CA ALA A 139 -17.46 -0.84 -4.72
C ALA A 139 -15.97 -0.93 -5.09
N LYS A 140 -15.64 -0.80 -6.39
CA LYS A 140 -14.25 -0.77 -6.86
C LYS A 140 -13.48 0.43 -6.29
N ALA A 141 -14.04 1.63 -6.36
CA ALA A 141 -13.41 2.84 -5.84
C ALA A 141 -13.19 2.75 -4.31
N THR A 142 -14.13 2.16 -3.58
CA THR A 142 -13.97 1.90 -2.15
C THR A 142 -12.84 0.92 -1.89
N ALA A 143 -12.77 -0.19 -2.62
CA ALA A 143 -11.69 -1.16 -2.49
C ALA A 143 -10.31 -0.53 -2.78
N GLU A 144 -10.17 0.22 -3.86
CA GLU A 144 -8.93 0.90 -4.25
C GLU A 144 -8.46 1.91 -3.18
N ARG A 145 -9.40 2.66 -2.59
CA ARG A 145 -9.10 3.60 -1.50
C ARG A 145 -8.58 2.87 -0.25
N ILE A 146 -9.22 1.77 0.13
CA ILE A 146 -8.80 0.97 1.29
C ILE A 146 -7.45 0.29 1.01
N GLU A 147 -7.26 -0.26 -0.18
CA GLU A 147 -5.97 -0.85 -0.58
C GLU A 147 -4.82 0.16 -0.51
N ALA A 148 -5.05 1.41 -0.93
CA ALA A 148 -4.07 2.48 -0.85
C ALA A 148 -3.68 2.79 0.61
N LYS A 149 -4.66 2.91 1.53
CA LYS A 149 -4.40 3.13 2.96
C LYS A 149 -3.59 1.98 3.57
N LEU A 150 -4.01 0.74 3.33
CA LEU A 150 -3.31 -0.45 3.83
C LEU A 150 -1.90 -0.59 3.24
N ALA A 151 -1.71 -0.22 1.97
CA ALA A 151 -0.40 -0.24 1.32
C ALA A 151 0.56 0.78 1.93
N THR A 152 0.09 2.00 2.24
CA THR A 152 0.87 3.04 2.92
C THR A 152 1.32 2.56 4.30
N HIS A 153 0.39 2.06 5.12
CA HIS A 153 0.70 1.51 6.44
C HIS A 153 1.75 0.38 6.35
N LYS A 154 1.54 -0.56 5.44
CA LYS A 154 2.47 -1.67 5.21
C LYS A 154 3.86 -1.20 4.76
N ALA A 155 3.95 -0.17 3.93
CA ALA A 155 5.23 0.39 3.49
C ALA A 155 6.04 0.93 4.68
N LEU A 156 5.37 1.59 5.65
CA LEU A 156 6.01 2.08 6.88
C LEU A 156 6.46 0.93 7.79
N GLU A 157 5.66 -0.14 7.92
CA GLU A 157 6.09 -1.35 8.64
C GLU A 157 7.33 -2.00 8.00
N ASP A 158 7.35 -2.10 6.68
CA ASP A 158 8.45 -2.71 5.94
C ASP A 158 9.71 -1.81 5.96
N GLU A 159 9.54 -0.47 5.95
CA GLU A 159 10.62 0.49 6.20
C GLU A 159 11.25 0.27 7.59
N ALA A 160 10.44 0.17 8.64
CA ALA A 160 10.93 -0.07 10.00
C ALA A 160 11.69 -1.39 10.12
N LYS A 161 11.24 -2.46 9.47
CA LYS A 161 11.95 -3.76 9.41
C LYS A 161 13.29 -3.64 8.68
N THR A 162 13.30 -2.94 7.55
CA THR A 162 14.51 -2.72 6.73
C THR A 162 15.53 -1.89 7.51
N LEU A 163 15.10 -0.83 8.20
CA LEU A 163 15.97 -0.01 9.05
C LEU A 163 16.59 -0.82 10.19
N LYS A 164 15.81 -1.68 10.87
CA LYS A 164 16.35 -2.57 11.92
C LYS A 164 17.45 -3.51 11.39
N ALA A 165 17.25 -4.06 10.19
CA ALA A 165 18.25 -4.91 9.55
C ALA A 165 19.50 -4.10 9.11
N ALA A 166 19.29 -2.88 8.56
CA ALA A 166 20.38 -1.99 8.16
C ALA A 166 21.22 -1.56 9.38
N ILE A 167 20.59 -1.13 10.47
CA ILE A 167 21.26 -0.78 11.72
C ILE A 167 22.17 -1.93 12.19
N LYS A 168 21.64 -3.15 12.27
CA LYS A 168 22.43 -4.32 12.66
C LYS A 168 23.65 -4.55 11.76
N SER A 169 23.48 -4.34 10.44
CA SER A 169 24.59 -4.48 9.48
C SER A 169 25.62 -3.36 9.65
N THR A 170 25.18 -2.13 9.88
CA THR A 170 26.06 -0.96 10.07
C THR A 170 26.78 -1.02 11.41
N GLU A 171 26.13 -1.53 12.47
CA GLU A 171 26.77 -1.81 13.76
C GLU A 171 27.88 -2.87 13.62
N ALA A 172 27.66 -3.93 12.88
CA ALA A 172 28.67 -4.95 12.62
C ALA A 172 29.90 -4.36 11.88
N LYS A 173 29.66 -3.49 10.87
CA LYS A 173 30.75 -2.76 10.19
C LYS A 173 31.51 -1.84 11.14
N LYS A 174 30.81 -1.12 12.01
CA LYS A 174 31.42 -0.26 13.04
C LYS A 174 32.32 -1.08 13.94
N ASP A 175 31.85 -2.22 14.42
CA ASP A 175 32.62 -3.09 15.32
C ASP A 175 33.84 -3.66 14.62
N GLU A 176 33.73 -4.08 13.35
CA GLU A 176 34.88 -4.51 12.55
C GLU A 176 35.92 -3.40 12.39
N LEU A 177 35.51 -2.17 12.07
CA LEU A 177 36.39 -1.03 11.97
C LEU A 177 37.11 -0.71 13.31
N VAL A 178 36.40 -0.85 14.43
CA VAL A 178 36.97 -0.69 15.78
C VAL A 178 38.00 -1.75 16.04
N GLU A 179 37.77 -3.04 15.74
CA GLU A 179 38.74 -4.10 15.93
C GLU A 179 39.95 -3.90 15.02
N GLN A 180 39.77 -3.53 13.76
CA GLN A 180 40.85 -3.21 12.85
C GLN A 180 41.71 -2.04 13.35
N ALA A 181 41.07 -1.02 13.94
CA ALA A 181 41.79 0.11 14.54
C ALA A 181 42.59 -0.33 15.78
N ARG A 182 41.98 -1.15 16.65
CA ARG A 182 42.66 -1.70 17.84
C ARG A 182 43.89 -2.49 17.50
N LEU A 183 43.88 -3.29 16.45
CA LEU A 183 45.03 -4.07 15.99
C LEU A 183 46.19 -3.20 15.47
N LYS A 184 45.91 -1.96 15.06
CA LYS A 184 46.90 -0.99 14.52
C LYS A 184 47.51 -0.11 15.60
N ILE A 185 46.90 -0.03 16.80
CA ILE A 185 47.40 0.81 17.89
C ILE A 185 48.61 0.14 18.54
N SER A 186 49.75 0.84 18.58
CA SER A 186 50.92 0.40 19.30
C SER A 186 50.73 0.41 20.82
N LYS A 187 51.55 -0.36 21.57
CA LYS A 187 51.48 -0.37 23.03
C LYS A 187 51.70 1.01 23.67
N ASP A 188 52.54 1.83 23.04
CA ASP A 188 52.88 3.16 23.55
C ASP A 188 51.74 4.15 23.29
N GLU A 189 51.10 4.12 22.11
CA GLU A 189 49.90 4.90 21.81
C GLU A 189 48.75 4.51 22.73
N ALA A 190 48.52 3.21 22.96
CA ALA A 190 47.47 2.75 23.89
C ALA A 190 47.75 3.25 25.32
N ARG A 191 48.98 3.24 25.77
CA ARG A 191 49.36 3.79 27.08
C ARG A 191 49.09 5.30 27.18
N GLN A 192 49.44 6.07 26.18
CA GLN A 192 49.24 7.50 26.12
C GLN A 192 47.72 7.85 26.21
N VAL A 193 46.89 7.17 25.40
CA VAL A 193 45.43 7.38 25.41
C VAL A 193 44.80 7.05 26.78
N ILE A 194 45.27 5.96 27.42
CA ILE A 194 44.80 5.57 28.76
C ILE A 194 45.17 6.64 29.80
N VAL A 195 46.41 7.14 29.79
CA VAL A 195 46.89 8.15 30.71
C VAL A 195 46.15 9.45 30.52
N GLU A 196 45.93 9.90 29.27
CA GLU A 196 45.14 11.10 28.97
C GLU A 196 43.69 11.00 29.46
N ARG A 197 43.07 9.82 29.23
CA ARG A 197 41.67 9.59 29.67
C ARG A 197 41.55 9.54 31.20
N LEU A 198 42.47 8.84 31.85
CA LEU A 198 42.52 8.84 33.31
C LEU A 198 42.75 10.24 33.90
N GLY A 199 43.66 11.03 33.29
CA GLY A 199 43.93 12.41 33.66
C GLY A 199 42.66 13.30 33.54
N LYS A 200 41.92 13.18 32.43
CA LYS A 200 40.64 13.89 32.25
C LYS A 200 39.58 13.49 33.30
N LEU A 201 39.42 12.19 33.51
CA LEU A 201 38.43 11.69 34.52
C LEU A 201 38.78 12.13 35.93
N LEU A 202 40.08 12.11 36.31
CA LEU A 202 40.55 12.65 37.60
C LEU A 202 40.29 14.16 37.71
N PHE A 203 40.56 14.93 36.65
CA PHE A 203 40.37 16.35 36.63
C PHE A 203 38.85 16.71 36.71
N GLU A 204 37.99 15.95 36.05
CA GLU A 204 36.52 16.13 36.15
C GLU A 204 36.00 15.78 37.55
N SER A 205 36.53 14.70 38.18
CA SER A 205 36.15 14.33 39.56
C SER A 205 36.61 15.29 40.64
N TYR A 206 37.66 16.07 40.38
CA TYR A 206 38.12 17.14 41.30
C TYR A 206 37.38 18.48 41.11
N ARG A 207 36.60 18.61 40.03
CA ARG A 207 35.79 19.84 39.76
C ARG A 207 34.36 19.77 40.31
N GLN A 208 33.94 18.61 40.76
CA GLN A 208 32.67 18.42 41.48
C GLN A 208 32.89 18.66 42.98
#